data_c87581d0f4317a8d7d0c69771594f2da
#
_entry.id   c87581d0f4317a8d7d0c69771594f2da
#
_cell.length_a   1.000
_cell.length_b   1.000
_cell.length_c   1.000
_cell.angle_alpha   90.00
_cell.angle_beta   90.00
_cell.angle_gamma   90.00
#
_symmetry.space_group_name_H-M   'P 1'
#
loop_
_entity.id
_entity.type
_entity.pdbx_description
1 polymer ?
#
loop_
_entity_poly.entity_id
_entity_poly.type
_entity_poly.pdbx_seq_one_letter_code
_entity_poly.pdbx_strand_id
1 'polypeptide(L)'
;GGTTTKYRHHSLERVFAEIDWVAEKKIKYVFNADSNFGMHRRDMDIAKKLVETKKKFNYPEKFRTCWGKNTSEQIFKIASLLNLHDLEKGVTLARQTNSEEALKNVKRDNIKLEAYSELEINFNKLNIPVYAEMIMGLPGETYDSWVDGLTSLIDTSVNNQIFIYQAEIYPNTEMNEPQYKKKHGIKSTRIKLNEIHCSPREQEWLKEYQDIITETACMDVEDWKKRNLFSVLLMVMHS
;
A
#
# COMPACT_ATOMS: atom_id res chain seq x y z
N GLY A 1 8.77 0.95 -9.58
CA GLY A 1 9.85 -0.01 -9.44
C GLY A 1 10.99 0.32 -10.39
N GLY A 2 12.24 0.08 -9.95
CA GLY A 2 13.40 0.33 -10.79
C GLY A 2 13.36 -0.51 -12.06
N THR A 3 13.65 0.11 -13.18
CA THR A 3 13.61 -0.46 -14.54
C THR A 3 14.60 -1.61 -14.77
N THR A 4 15.44 -1.95 -13.79
CA THR A 4 16.58 -2.86 -13.94
C THR A 4 16.53 -4.11 -13.04
N THR A 5 15.53 -4.29 -12.20
CA THR A 5 15.51 -5.40 -11.26
C THR A 5 14.65 -6.56 -11.78
N LYS A 6 15.30 -7.69 -12.06
CA LYS A 6 14.59 -8.98 -12.22
C LYS A 6 13.88 -9.32 -10.91
N TYR A 7 12.67 -9.85 -11.01
CA TYR A 7 11.99 -10.49 -9.87
C TYR A 7 12.91 -11.56 -9.26
N ARG A 8 13.09 -11.49 -7.96
CA ARG A 8 13.89 -12.44 -7.19
C ARG A 8 13.07 -12.95 -6.02
N HIS A 9 13.25 -14.20 -5.69
CA HIS A 9 12.59 -14.82 -4.54
C HIS A 9 13.53 -15.82 -3.85
N HIS A 10 13.36 -16.00 -2.57
CA HIS A 10 13.98 -17.10 -1.84
C HIS A 10 13.31 -18.42 -2.21
N SER A 11 14.00 -19.54 -2.04
CA SER A 11 13.38 -20.85 -2.25
C SER A 11 12.23 -21.09 -1.26
N LEU A 12 11.28 -21.96 -1.62
CA LEU A 12 10.17 -22.31 -0.71
C LEU A 12 10.68 -22.99 0.55
N GLU A 13 11.72 -23.83 0.42
CA GLU A 13 12.34 -24.53 1.56
C GLU A 13 12.86 -23.53 2.60
N ARG A 14 13.51 -22.46 2.14
CA ARG A 14 13.98 -21.40 3.03
C ARG A 14 12.82 -20.66 3.70
N VAL A 15 11.82 -20.26 2.93
CA VAL A 15 10.64 -19.54 3.46
C VAL A 15 9.89 -20.41 4.48
N PHE A 16 9.75 -21.70 4.20
CA PHE A 16 9.11 -22.64 5.11
C PHE A 16 9.91 -22.83 6.41
N ALA A 17 11.24 -22.90 6.31
CA ALA A 17 12.10 -22.96 7.50
C ALA A 17 11.99 -21.68 8.35
N GLU A 18 11.88 -20.51 7.73
CA GLU A 18 11.65 -19.24 8.43
C GLU A 18 10.27 -19.22 9.14
N ILE A 19 9.22 -19.76 8.51
CA ILE A 19 7.89 -19.90 9.12
C ILE A 19 7.93 -20.86 10.32
N ASP A 20 8.63 -21.98 10.20
CA ASP A 20 8.81 -22.94 11.30
C ASP A 20 9.59 -22.30 12.46
N TRP A 21 10.64 -21.54 12.16
CA TRP A 21 11.41 -20.77 13.14
C TRP A 21 10.56 -19.74 13.88
N VAL A 22 9.69 -19.01 13.16
CA VAL A 22 8.72 -18.06 13.74
C VAL A 22 7.86 -18.75 14.79
N ALA A 23 7.36 -19.93 14.49
CA ALA A 23 6.53 -20.69 15.41
C ALA A 23 7.34 -21.23 16.60
N GLU A 24 8.55 -21.77 16.37
CA GLU A 24 9.47 -22.21 17.43
C GLU A 24 9.78 -21.10 18.42
N LYS A 25 10.03 -19.87 17.92
CA LYS A 25 10.30 -18.70 18.75
C LYS A 25 9.03 -18.03 19.31
N LYS A 26 7.85 -18.57 19.04
CA LYS A 26 6.54 -18.06 19.50
C LYS A 26 6.32 -16.58 19.12
N ILE A 27 6.74 -16.21 17.91
CA ILE A 27 6.56 -14.86 17.40
C ILE A 27 5.09 -14.68 17.06
N LYS A 28 4.46 -13.68 17.70
CA LYS A 28 3.02 -13.43 17.59
C LYS A 28 2.63 -12.78 16.28
N TYR A 29 3.41 -11.80 15.85
CA TYR A 29 3.10 -10.96 14.72
C TYR A 29 4.21 -11.02 13.68
N VAL A 30 3.85 -11.33 12.46
CA VAL A 30 4.78 -11.36 11.31
C VAL A 30 4.32 -10.37 10.27
N PHE A 31 5.22 -9.50 9.84
CA PHE A 31 5.05 -8.66 8.66
C PHE A 31 5.94 -9.19 7.54
N ASN A 32 5.31 -9.66 6.47
CA ASN A 32 6.00 -10.16 5.30
C ASN A 32 6.64 -9.01 4.51
N ALA A 33 7.92 -9.11 4.24
CA ALA A 33 8.68 -8.09 3.49
C ALA A 33 8.49 -8.18 1.95
N ASP A 34 7.46 -8.86 1.48
CA ASP A 34 7.07 -8.88 0.07
C ASP A 34 6.12 -7.71 -0.22
N SER A 35 6.44 -6.88 -1.23
CA SER A 35 5.63 -5.74 -1.62
C SER A 35 4.43 -6.07 -2.51
N ASN A 36 4.31 -7.32 -2.97
CA ASN A 36 3.28 -7.76 -3.93
C ASN A 36 2.84 -9.21 -3.70
N PHE A 37 2.64 -9.59 -2.44
CA PHE A 37 2.22 -10.94 -2.07
C PHE A 37 0.88 -11.30 -2.71
N GLY A 38 0.75 -12.56 -3.13
CA GLY A 38 -0.44 -13.07 -3.81
C GLY A 38 -0.39 -12.98 -5.34
N MET A 39 0.64 -12.36 -5.94
CA MET A 39 0.79 -12.30 -7.39
C MET A 39 1.34 -13.59 -8.00
N HIS A 40 2.07 -14.40 -7.25
CA HIS A 40 2.75 -15.60 -7.74
C HIS A 40 2.11 -16.87 -7.20
N ARG A 41 2.05 -17.94 -8.03
CA ARG A 41 1.42 -19.23 -7.62
C ARG A 41 1.97 -19.76 -6.31
N ARG A 42 3.27 -19.59 -6.07
CA ARG A 42 3.97 -20.01 -4.86
C ARG A 42 3.45 -19.36 -3.57
N ASP A 43 2.81 -18.19 -3.66
CA ASP A 43 2.31 -17.46 -2.49
C ASP A 43 1.16 -18.21 -1.82
N MET A 44 0.40 -19.00 -2.60
CA MET A 44 -0.58 -19.94 -2.06
C MET A 44 0.09 -21.05 -1.22
N ASP A 45 1.26 -21.53 -1.64
CA ASP A 45 1.98 -22.58 -0.88
C ASP A 45 2.52 -22.01 0.43
N ILE A 46 2.98 -20.74 0.41
CA ILE A 46 3.39 -20.02 1.63
C ILE A 46 2.20 -19.83 2.58
N ALA A 47 1.05 -19.41 2.06
CA ALA A 47 -0.17 -19.26 2.86
C ALA A 47 -0.64 -20.57 3.50
N LYS A 48 -0.60 -21.67 2.75
CA LYS A 48 -0.90 -23.02 3.29
C LYS A 48 0.06 -23.40 4.41
N LYS A 49 1.36 -23.17 4.22
CA LYS A 49 2.38 -23.46 5.25
C LYS A 49 2.15 -22.62 6.51
N LEU A 50 1.81 -21.33 6.38
CA LEU A 50 1.43 -20.49 7.52
C LEU A 50 0.24 -21.05 8.30
N VAL A 51 -0.80 -21.48 7.58
CA VAL A 51 -1.99 -22.10 8.19
C VAL A 51 -1.67 -23.40 8.90
N GLU A 52 -0.90 -24.30 8.27
CA GLU A 52 -0.45 -25.55 8.89
C GLU A 52 0.34 -25.29 10.17
N THR A 53 1.26 -24.34 10.12
CA THR A 53 2.11 -23.97 11.25
C THR A 53 1.27 -23.34 12.37
N LYS A 54 0.33 -22.45 12.05
CA LYS A 54 -0.64 -21.87 12.99
C LYS A 54 -1.47 -22.95 13.69
N LYS A 55 -2.01 -23.91 12.93
CA LYS A 55 -2.79 -25.02 13.49
C LYS A 55 -1.98 -25.87 14.46
N LYS A 56 -0.70 -26.11 14.17
CA LYS A 56 0.16 -26.97 14.96
C LYS A 56 0.71 -26.29 16.21
N PHE A 57 1.09 -25.02 16.11
CA PHE A 57 1.85 -24.32 17.15
C PHE A 57 1.11 -23.10 17.73
N ASN A 58 -0.01 -22.71 17.15
CA ASN A 58 -0.75 -21.47 17.45
C ASN A 58 0.03 -20.17 17.15
N TYR A 59 1.11 -20.26 16.39
CA TYR A 59 1.96 -19.14 15.95
C TYR A 59 2.24 -19.22 14.45
N PRO A 60 2.42 -18.04 13.79
CA PRO A 60 2.18 -16.69 14.32
C PRO A 60 0.71 -16.50 14.67
N GLU A 61 0.41 -15.55 15.58
CA GLU A 61 -0.98 -15.19 15.88
C GLU A 61 -1.59 -14.42 14.70
N LYS A 62 -0.81 -13.49 14.11
CA LYS A 62 -1.22 -12.69 12.95
C LYS A 62 -0.11 -12.58 11.93
N PHE A 63 -0.52 -12.49 10.67
CA PHE A 63 0.33 -12.28 9.52
C PHE A 63 -0.16 -11.08 8.72
N ARG A 64 0.71 -10.12 8.47
CA ARG A 64 0.46 -8.96 7.62
C ARG A 64 1.35 -9.00 6.39
N THR A 65 0.83 -8.57 5.27
CA THR A 65 1.59 -8.46 4.03
C THR A 65 1.14 -7.25 3.20
N CYS A 66 1.98 -6.80 2.28
CA CYS A 66 1.58 -5.88 1.23
C CYS A 66 1.04 -6.71 0.06
N TRP A 67 -0.23 -6.60 -0.21
CA TRP A 67 -0.89 -7.33 -1.28
C TRP A 67 -0.51 -6.78 -2.66
N GLY A 68 -0.53 -7.65 -3.67
CA GLY A 68 -0.34 -7.25 -5.05
C GLY A 68 -1.41 -6.25 -5.49
N LYS A 69 -1.01 -5.22 -6.24
CA LYS A 69 -1.88 -4.05 -6.51
C LYS A 69 -3.07 -4.33 -7.42
N ASN A 70 -2.93 -5.28 -8.35
CA ASN A 70 -4.02 -5.71 -9.21
C ASN A 70 -4.61 -6.99 -8.61
N THR A 71 -5.54 -6.82 -7.68
CA THR A 71 -6.13 -7.91 -6.92
C THR A 71 -6.74 -8.95 -7.86
N SER A 72 -6.14 -10.11 -7.85
CA SER A 72 -6.55 -11.26 -8.64
C SER A 72 -7.41 -12.21 -7.81
N GLU A 73 -8.10 -13.12 -8.49
CA GLU A 73 -8.79 -14.23 -7.85
C GLU A 73 -7.88 -15.02 -6.89
N GLN A 74 -6.58 -15.09 -7.18
CA GLN A 74 -5.60 -15.73 -6.31
C GLN A 74 -5.42 -14.99 -4.98
N ILE A 75 -5.34 -13.66 -5.01
CA ILE A 75 -5.26 -12.85 -3.78
C ILE A 75 -6.49 -13.09 -2.92
N PHE A 76 -7.68 -13.08 -3.54
CA PHE A 76 -8.92 -13.38 -2.82
C PHE A 76 -8.90 -14.76 -2.16
N LYS A 77 -8.45 -15.80 -2.87
CA LYS A 77 -8.31 -17.17 -2.32
C LYS A 77 -7.31 -17.23 -1.15
N ILE A 78 -6.17 -16.55 -1.28
CA ILE A 78 -5.13 -16.52 -0.22
C ILE A 78 -5.65 -15.78 1.01
N ALA A 79 -6.22 -14.58 0.83
CA ALA A 79 -6.74 -13.78 1.93
C ALA A 79 -7.89 -14.50 2.65
N SER A 80 -8.79 -15.15 1.90
CA SER A 80 -9.87 -15.98 2.46
C SER A 80 -9.32 -17.15 3.29
N LEU A 81 -8.29 -17.83 2.80
CA LEU A 81 -7.63 -18.92 3.52
C LEU A 81 -6.99 -18.43 4.83
N LEU A 82 -6.28 -17.32 4.79
CA LEU A 82 -5.63 -16.74 5.96
C LEU A 82 -6.67 -16.24 6.98
N ASN A 83 -7.75 -15.61 6.51
CA ASN A 83 -8.84 -15.11 7.35
C ASN A 83 -9.59 -16.26 8.07
N LEU A 84 -9.87 -17.35 7.36
CA LEU A 84 -10.51 -18.54 7.95
C LEU A 84 -9.73 -19.12 9.14
N HIS A 85 -8.44 -18.83 9.23
CA HIS A 85 -7.55 -19.27 10.30
C HIS A 85 -7.05 -18.15 11.20
N ASP A 86 -7.76 -17.01 11.19
CA ASP A 86 -7.45 -15.84 12.03
C ASP A 86 -6.02 -15.32 11.89
N LEU A 87 -5.44 -15.48 10.69
CA LEU A 87 -4.12 -14.96 10.35
C LEU A 87 -4.18 -13.57 9.70
N GLU A 88 -5.27 -13.26 8.98
CA GLU A 88 -5.41 -12.03 8.20
C GLU A 88 -5.61 -10.80 9.11
N LYS A 89 -5.06 -9.67 8.65
CA LYS A 89 -5.19 -8.36 9.30
C LYS A 89 -5.97 -7.35 8.45
N GLY A 90 -6.27 -7.70 7.22
CA GLY A 90 -6.95 -6.86 6.25
C GLY A 90 -6.22 -6.77 4.91
N VAL A 91 -6.98 -6.52 3.87
CA VAL A 91 -6.49 -6.46 2.48
C VAL A 91 -6.43 -5.01 2.01
N THR A 92 -5.27 -4.62 1.52
CA THR A 92 -5.11 -3.31 0.89
C THR A 92 -5.53 -3.36 -0.57
N LEU A 93 -6.48 -2.51 -0.95
CA LEU A 93 -6.88 -2.27 -2.32
C LEU A 93 -6.36 -0.88 -2.75
N ALA A 94 -5.09 -0.83 -3.20
CA ALA A 94 -4.45 0.43 -3.56
C ALA A 94 -4.95 0.94 -4.90
N ARG A 95 -5.51 2.15 -4.93
CA ARG A 95 -5.89 2.83 -6.16
C ARG A 95 -4.88 3.89 -6.61
N GLN A 96 -4.07 4.42 -5.72
CA GLN A 96 -3.11 5.52 -5.93
C GLN A 96 -3.80 6.86 -6.17
N THR A 97 -4.58 6.99 -7.23
CA THR A 97 -5.41 8.13 -7.62
C THR A 97 -6.51 7.65 -8.56
N ASN A 98 -7.60 8.42 -8.68
CA ASN A 98 -8.63 8.19 -9.69
C ASN A 98 -8.45 9.12 -10.90
N SER A 99 -7.45 10.02 -10.90
CA SER A 99 -7.12 10.88 -12.02
C SER A 99 -6.44 10.09 -13.15
N GLU A 100 -7.07 9.99 -14.31
CA GLU A 100 -6.50 9.34 -15.49
C GLU A 100 -5.19 10.01 -15.94
N GLU A 101 -5.13 11.35 -15.87
CA GLU A 101 -3.94 12.09 -16.25
C GLU A 101 -2.77 11.79 -15.28
N ALA A 102 -3.04 11.74 -13.97
CA ALA A 102 -2.03 11.38 -12.99
C ALA A 102 -1.55 9.94 -13.19
N LEU A 103 -2.47 8.98 -13.40
CA LEU A 103 -2.11 7.59 -13.69
C LEU A 103 -1.22 7.47 -14.92
N LYS A 104 -1.57 8.15 -16.00
CA LYS A 104 -0.77 8.20 -17.24
C LYS A 104 0.63 8.77 -16.98
N ASN A 105 0.73 9.86 -16.21
CA ASN A 105 2.02 10.48 -15.91
C ASN A 105 2.91 9.58 -15.06
N VAL A 106 2.36 8.86 -14.09
CA VAL A 106 3.13 7.90 -13.26
C VAL A 106 3.22 6.49 -13.87
N LYS A 107 2.70 6.31 -15.10
CA LYS A 107 2.72 5.04 -15.85
C LYS A 107 2.11 3.88 -15.04
N ARG A 108 0.91 4.10 -14.52
CA ARG A 108 0.17 3.10 -13.74
C ARG A 108 -1.23 2.93 -14.28
N ASP A 109 -1.73 1.71 -14.14
CA ASP A 109 -3.11 1.37 -14.42
C ASP A 109 -3.81 0.99 -13.10
N ASN A 110 -5.04 1.45 -12.93
CA ASN A 110 -5.93 0.98 -11.88
C ASN A 110 -6.83 -0.13 -12.41
N ILE A 111 -7.29 -0.99 -11.50
CA ILE A 111 -8.46 -1.83 -11.80
C ILE A 111 -9.67 -0.93 -12.01
N LYS A 112 -10.60 -1.37 -12.85
CA LYS A 112 -11.85 -0.64 -13.10
C LYS A 112 -12.62 -0.47 -11.78
N LEU A 113 -13.37 0.63 -11.66
CA LEU A 113 -14.09 0.96 -10.42
C LEU A 113 -15.12 -0.12 -10.07
N GLU A 114 -15.81 -0.65 -11.06
CA GLU A 114 -16.79 -1.71 -10.87
C GLU A 114 -16.14 -2.99 -10.31
N ALA A 115 -14.99 -3.38 -10.84
CA ALA A 115 -14.23 -4.55 -10.35
C ALA A 115 -13.67 -4.31 -8.94
N TYR A 116 -13.29 -3.06 -8.63
CA TYR A 116 -12.88 -2.66 -7.28
C TYR A 116 -14.03 -2.83 -6.28
N SER A 117 -15.20 -2.28 -6.58
CA SER A 117 -16.39 -2.40 -5.72
C SER A 117 -16.85 -3.85 -5.54
N GLU A 118 -16.77 -4.66 -6.59
CA GLU A 118 -17.09 -6.10 -6.50
C GLU A 118 -16.14 -6.84 -5.54
N LEU A 119 -14.84 -6.52 -5.59
CA LEU A 119 -13.85 -7.07 -4.66
C LEU A 119 -14.12 -6.66 -3.22
N GLU A 120 -14.43 -5.39 -2.97
CA GLU A 120 -14.81 -4.90 -1.65
C GLU A 120 -16.01 -5.65 -1.09
N ILE A 121 -17.07 -5.79 -1.88
CA ILE A 121 -18.27 -6.54 -1.49
C ILE A 121 -17.92 -7.99 -1.15
N ASN A 122 -17.07 -8.63 -1.94
CA ASN A 122 -16.69 -10.02 -1.73
C ASN A 122 -15.83 -10.20 -0.46
N PHE A 123 -14.90 -9.30 -0.17
CA PHE A 123 -14.13 -9.31 1.08
C PHE A 123 -15.03 -9.03 2.30
N ASN A 124 -15.94 -8.06 2.19
CA ASN A 124 -16.88 -7.73 3.27
C ASN A 124 -17.81 -8.89 3.62
N LYS A 125 -18.28 -9.67 2.63
CA LYS A 125 -19.06 -10.90 2.88
C LYS A 125 -18.32 -11.94 3.72
N LEU A 126 -17.00 -11.92 3.68
CA LEU A 126 -16.13 -12.80 4.47
C LEU A 126 -15.63 -12.15 5.77
N ASN A 127 -16.12 -10.95 6.12
CA ASN A 127 -15.64 -10.15 7.22
C ASN A 127 -14.12 -9.89 7.17
N ILE A 128 -13.55 -9.75 5.97
CA ILE A 128 -12.17 -9.36 5.78
C ILE A 128 -12.11 -7.84 5.66
N PRO A 129 -11.44 -7.13 6.58
CA PRO A 129 -11.29 -5.68 6.48
C PRO A 129 -10.56 -5.29 5.19
N VAL A 130 -11.02 -4.24 4.55
CA VAL A 130 -10.39 -3.69 3.35
C VAL A 130 -9.92 -2.27 3.65
N TYR A 131 -8.77 -1.91 3.09
CA TYR A 131 -8.21 -0.57 3.18
C TYR A 131 -7.99 -0.02 1.78
N ALA A 132 -8.48 1.20 1.54
CA ALA A 132 -8.15 1.94 0.33
C ALA A 132 -6.88 2.75 0.56
N GLU A 133 -5.96 2.75 -0.41
CA GLU A 133 -4.75 3.58 -0.36
C GLU A 133 -4.72 4.54 -1.54
N MET A 134 -4.54 5.83 -1.23
CA MET A 134 -4.42 6.92 -2.20
C MET A 134 -3.10 7.66 -1.99
N ILE A 135 -2.57 8.27 -3.05
CA ILE A 135 -1.35 9.07 -2.99
C ILE A 135 -1.67 10.49 -3.46
N MET A 136 -1.58 11.43 -2.55
CA MET A 136 -1.81 12.85 -2.81
C MET A 136 -0.57 13.51 -3.41
N GLY A 137 -0.76 14.37 -4.40
CA GLY A 137 0.30 15.19 -5.00
C GLY A 137 1.00 14.54 -6.19
N LEU A 138 0.36 13.58 -6.85
CA LEU A 138 0.86 13.02 -8.10
C LEU A 138 0.77 14.04 -9.25
N PRO A 139 1.77 14.06 -10.18
CA PRO A 139 1.77 15.02 -11.29
C PRO A 139 0.59 14.82 -12.24
N GLY A 140 -0.12 15.89 -12.54
CA GLY A 140 -1.31 15.89 -13.39
C GLY A 140 -2.64 15.83 -12.63
N GLU A 141 -2.60 15.65 -11.31
CA GLU A 141 -3.81 15.68 -10.48
C GLU A 141 -4.16 17.09 -10.06
N THR A 142 -5.38 17.54 -10.38
CA THR A 142 -5.94 18.82 -9.94
C THR A 142 -6.63 18.69 -8.58
N TYR A 143 -6.96 19.83 -7.94
CA TYR A 143 -7.75 19.80 -6.71
C TYR A 143 -9.11 19.10 -6.92
N ASP A 144 -9.80 19.48 -7.97
CA ASP A 144 -11.12 18.92 -8.28
C ASP A 144 -11.03 17.41 -8.54
N SER A 145 -10.06 16.96 -9.36
CA SER A 145 -9.89 15.53 -9.61
C SER A 145 -9.50 14.75 -8.36
N TRP A 146 -8.80 15.37 -7.40
CA TRP A 146 -8.50 14.77 -6.10
C TRP A 146 -9.76 14.60 -5.25
N VAL A 147 -10.57 15.66 -5.13
CA VAL A 147 -11.83 15.63 -4.37
C VAL A 147 -12.81 14.64 -4.99
N ASP A 148 -13.01 14.71 -6.31
CA ASP A 148 -13.89 13.79 -7.04
C ASP A 148 -13.45 12.33 -6.87
N GLY A 149 -12.15 12.08 -6.91
CA GLY A 149 -11.57 10.76 -6.71
C GLY A 149 -11.85 10.20 -5.32
N LEU A 150 -11.72 11.01 -4.28
CA LEU A 150 -12.03 10.63 -2.91
C LEU A 150 -13.53 10.45 -2.68
N THR A 151 -14.36 11.35 -3.21
CA THR A 151 -15.83 11.27 -3.14
C THR A 151 -16.31 9.99 -3.81
N SER A 152 -15.83 9.69 -5.01
CA SER A 152 -16.16 8.44 -5.71
C SER A 152 -15.77 7.19 -4.90
N LEU A 153 -14.66 7.25 -4.15
CA LEU A 153 -14.24 6.16 -3.30
C LEU A 153 -15.18 5.97 -2.11
N ILE A 154 -15.62 7.07 -1.47
CA ILE A 154 -16.58 7.03 -0.35
C ILE A 154 -17.93 6.50 -0.82
N ASP A 155 -18.41 6.97 -1.97
CA ASP A 155 -19.72 6.58 -2.52
C ASP A 155 -19.78 5.09 -2.90
N THR A 156 -18.64 4.50 -3.25
CA THR A 156 -18.54 3.10 -3.66
C THR A 156 -18.11 2.17 -2.53
N SER A 157 -17.47 2.68 -1.48
CA SER A 157 -16.93 1.86 -0.40
C SER A 157 -17.95 1.68 0.73
N VAL A 158 -18.10 0.43 1.14
CA VAL A 158 -18.93 0.07 2.30
C VAL A 158 -18.02 -0.10 3.51
N ASN A 159 -17.82 0.94 4.31
CA ASN A 159 -17.12 0.90 5.59
C ASN A 159 -15.62 0.55 5.52
N ASN A 160 -14.91 1.01 4.51
CA ASN A 160 -13.48 0.76 4.40
C ASN A 160 -12.66 1.97 4.84
N GLN A 161 -11.62 1.72 5.61
CA GLN A 161 -10.67 2.77 5.99
C GLN A 161 -9.88 3.25 4.78
N ILE A 162 -9.74 4.56 4.64
CA ILE A 162 -8.97 5.20 3.58
C ILE A 162 -7.66 5.71 4.16
N PHE A 163 -6.53 5.29 3.60
CA PHE A 163 -5.21 5.82 3.91
C PHE A 163 -4.74 6.72 2.77
N ILE A 164 -4.33 7.93 3.10
CA ILE A 164 -3.83 8.90 2.15
C ILE A 164 -2.37 9.19 2.47
N TYR A 165 -1.49 8.86 1.52
CA TYR A 165 -0.06 9.09 1.60
C TYR A 165 0.35 10.31 0.78
N GLN A 166 1.44 10.96 1.18
CA GLN A 166 2.07 12.01 0.40
C GLN A 166 2.87 11.38 -0.74
N ALA A 167 2.88 12.02 -1.91
CA ALA A 167 3.77 11.62 -2.99
C ALA A 167 5.22 11.96 -2.63
N GLU A 168 6.07 10.95 -2.65
CA GLU A 168 7.50 11.05 -2.32
C GLU A 168 8.36 10.83 -3.55
N ILE A 169 9.50 11.51 -3.58
CA ILE A 169 10.52 11.33 -4.61
C ILE A 169 11.60 10.38 -4.09
N TYR A 170 11.68 9.21 -4.72
CA TYR A 170 12.74 8.24 -4.41
C TYR A 170 13.93 8.41 -5.35
N PRO A 171 15.19 8.27 -4.86
CA PRO A 171 16.40 8.59 -5.61
C PRO A 171 16.54 7.92 -6.98
N ASN A 172 16.11 6.68 -7.13
CA ASN A 172 16.31 5.88 -8.34
C ASN A 172 15.01 5.70 -9.16
N THR A 173 14.17 6.74 -9.20
CA THR A 173 12.92 6.72 -9.95
C THR A 173 12.92 7.74 -11.08
N GLU A 174 12.12 7.49 -12.12
CA GLU A 174 11.92 8.44 -13.23
C GLU A 174 11.41 9.80 -12.70
N MET A 175 10.60 9.80 -11.65
CA MET A 175 10.07 11.01 -11.02
C MET A 175 11.19 11.90 -10.44
N ASN A 176 12.35 11.33 -10.12
CA ASN A 176 13.52 12.08 -9.64
C ASN A 176 14.38 12.67 -10.77
N GLU A 177 14.17 12.26 -12.01
CA GLU A 177 14.94 12.75 -13.16
C GLU A 177 14.70 14.25 -13.41
N PRO A 178 15.74 15.06 -13.64
CA PRO A 178 15.59 16.51 -13.83
C PRO A 178 14.62 16.87 -14.96
N GLN A 179 14.61 16.12 -16.05
CA GLN A 179 13.72 16.36 -17.17
C GLN A 179 12.26 16.08 -16.81
N TYR A 180 12.00 15.03 -16.04
CA TYR A 180 10.66 14.70 -15.56
C TYR A 180 10.15 15.77 -14.60
N LYS A 181 10.98 16.18 -13.62
CA LYS A 181 10.63 17.29 -12.69
C LYS A 181 10.29 18.57 -13.43
N LYS A 182 11.12 18.93 -14.41
CA LYS A 182 10.88 20.14 -15.24
C LYS A 182 9.59 20.04 -16.04
N LYS A 183 9.34 18.90 -16.68
CA LYS A 183 8.13 18.65 -17.47
C LYS A 183 6.84 18.80 -16.65
N HIS A 184 6.85 18.30 -15.42
CA HIS A 184 5.66 18.24 -14.56
C HIS A 184 5.64 19.33 -13.48
N GLY A 185 6.59 20.29 -13.51
CA GLY A 185 6.67 21.39 -12.55
C GLY A 185 6.88 20.93 -11.10
N ILE A 186 7.52 19.77 -10.89
CA ILE A 186 7.66 19.18 -9.56
C ILE A 186 8.66 19.95 -8.72
N LYS A 187 8.20 20.41 -7.54
CA LYS A 187 9.06 20.85 -6.45
C LYS A 187 8.77 20.01 -5.20
N SER A 188 9.78 19.78 -4.42
CA SER A 188 9.69 18.97 -3.21
C SER A 188 10.26 19.70 -2.01
N THR A 189 9.74 19.39 -0.84
CA THR A 189 10.26 19.81 0.45
C THR A 189 10.89 18.62 1.15
N ARG A 190 12.13 18.80 1.60
CA ARG A 190 12.83 17.76 2.37
C ARG A 190 12.41 17.82 3.82
N ILE A 191 11.87 16.74 4.32
CA ILE A 191 11.48 16.60 5.71
C ILE A 191 12.28 15.48 6.38
N LYS A 192 12.51 15.63 7.68
CA LYS A 192 13.13 14.57 8.48
C LYS A 192 12.13 13.42 8.60
N LEU A 193 12.58 12.20 8.31
CA LEU A 193 11.78 11.02 8.53
C LEU A 193 11.58 10.81 10.03
N ASN A 194 10.36 11.05 10.48
CA ASN A 194 9.95 10.64 11.81
C ASN A 194 9.40 9.22 11.69
N GLU A 195 9.87 8.35 12.56
CA GLU A 195 9.58 6.92 12.48
C GLU A 195 8.09 6.60 12.46
N ILE A 196 7.73 5.75 11.53
CA ILE A 196 6.34 5.29 11.37
C ILE A 196 6.13 3.93 12.05
N HIS A 197 7.17 3.10 12.14
CA HIS A 197 7.04 1.69 12.54
C HIS A 197 7.99 1.24 13.67
N CYS A 198 8.80 2.12 14.20
CA CYS A 198 9.80 1.80 15.23
C CYS A 198 9.72 2.76 16.41
N SER A 199 10.44 2.47 17.46
CA SER A 199 10.64 3.38 18.58
C SER A 199 11.32 4.67 18.11
N PRO A 200 11.08 5.80 18.78
CA PRO A 200 11.78 7.05 18.47
C PRO A 200 13.29 6.84 18.41
N ARG A 201 13.93 7.37 17.35
CA ARG A 201 15.39 7.25 17.18
C ARG A 201 16.10 8.09 18.22
N GLU A 202 17.14 7.54 18.77
CA GLU A 202 18.06 8.30 19.61
C GLU A 202 18.69 9.44 18.80
N GLN A 203 19.04 10.54 19.45
CA GLN A 203 19.56 11.74 18.77
C GLN A 203 20.87 11.46 18.00
N GLU A 204 21.62 10.45 18.41
CA GLU A 204 22.90 10.05 17.82
C GLU A 204 22.76 9.20 16.55
N TRP A 205 21.56 8.71 16.24
CA TRP A 205 21.33 7.88 15.07
C TRP A 205 21.40 8.70 13.78
N LEU A 206 21.74 8.04 12.68
CA LEU A 206 21.76 8.64 11.36
C LEU A 206 20.38 9.22 11.02
N LYS A 207 20.35 10.50 10.71
CA LYS A 207 19.11 11.18 10.31
C LYS A 207 18.75 10.80 8.89
N GLU A 208 17.58 10.29 8.69
CA GLU A 208 17.01 10.03 7.37
C GLU A 208 16.00 11.10 6.99
N TYR A 209 15.87 11.32 5.69
CA TYR A 209 15.02 12.35 5.12
C TYR A 209 14.21 11.78 3.96
N GLN A 210 13.04 12.36 3.73
CA GLN A 210 12.21 12.09 2.57
C GLN A 210 11.91 13.41 1.85
N ASP A 211 11.83 13.35 0.52
CA ASP A 211 11.50 14.49 -0.33
C ASP A 211 10.03 14.38 -0.75
N ILE A 212 9.15 15.15 -0.10
CA ILE A 212 7.70 15.18 -0.36
C ILE A 212 7.40 16.18 -1.45
N ILE A 213 6.59 15.80 -2.44
CA ILE A 213 6.13 16.69 -3.50
C ILE A 213 5.15 17.69 -2.90
N THR A 214 5.49 18.97 -2.98
CA THR A 214 4.66 20.07 -2.49
C THR A 214 4.11 20.96 -3.60
N GLU A 215 4.68 20.89 -4.81
CA GLU A 215 4.17 21.60 -5.98
C GLU A 215 4.29 20.70 -7.23
N THR A 216 3.35 20.89 -8.15
CA THR A 216 3.38 20.34 -9.52
C THR A 216 2.83 21.41 -10.48
N ALA A 217 2.81 21.16 -11.78
CA ALA A 217 2.17 22.06 -12.75
C ALA A 217 0.66 22.29 -12.48
N CYS A 218 0.00 21.40 -11.71
CA CYS A 218 -1.44 21.43 -11.39
C CYS A 218 -1.70 21.61 -9.88
N MET A 219 -0.69 21.92 -9.09
CA MET A 219 -0.81 22.05 -7.64
C MET A 219 0.27 23.02 -7.14
N ASP A 220 -0.11 24.13 -6.56
CA ASP A 220 0.77 25.00 -5.80
C ASP A 220 0.79 24.63 -4.30
N VAL A 221 1.60 25.34 -3.50
CA VAL A 221 1.75 25.08 -2.05
C VAL A 221 0.43 25.30 -1.30
N GLU A 222 -0.37 26.29 -1.67
CA GLU A 222 -1.64 26.56 -1.00
C GLU A 222 -2.67 25.48 -1.33
N ASP A 223 -2.69 25.02 -2.56
CA ASP A 223 -3.50 23.88 -2.98
C ASP A 223 -3.06 22.59 -2.29
N TRP A 224 -1.75 22.35 -2.18
CA TRP A 224 -1.21 21.23 -1.40
C TRP A 224 -1.67 21.25 0.07
N LYS A 225 -1.67 22.44 0.72
CA LYS A 225 -2.17 22.60 2.09
C LYS A 225 -3.66 22.27 2.21
N LYS A 226 -4.47 22.76 1.27
CA LYS A 226 -5.92 22.47 1.23
C LYS A 226 -6.20 20.98 1.09
N ARG A 227 -5.48 20.30 0.17
CA ARG A 227 -5.61 18.84 -0.02
C ARG A 227 -5.20 18.08 1.24
N ASN A 228 -4.12 18.50 1.90
CA ASN A 228 -3.71 17.88 3.16
C ASN A 228 -4.79 17.98 4.23
N LEU A 229 -5.31 19.19 4.45
CA LEU A 229 -6.36 19.41 5.44
C LEU A 229 -7.60 18.56 5.14
N PHE A 230 -8.05 18.57 3.89
CA PHE A 230 -9.18 17.76 3.43
C PHE A 230 -8.92 16.27 3.64
N SER A 231 -7.74 15.79 3.26
CA SER A 231 -7.35 14.37 3.39
C SER A 231 -7.30 13.92 4.85
N VAL A 232 -6.73 14.73 5.75
CA VAL A 232 -6.67 14.40 7.18
C VAL A 232 -8.06 14.37 7.78
N LEU A 233 -8.92 15.35 7.50
CA LEU A 233 -10.29 15.38 7.97
C LEU A 233 -11.07 14.15 7.48
N LEU A 234 -10.90 13.79 6.22
CA LEU A 234 -11.55 12.61 5.65
C LEU A 234 -11.08 11.32 6.34
N MET A 235 -9.77 11.11 6.51
CA MET A 235 -9.25 9.93 7.19
C MET A 235 -9.75 9.80 8.63
N VAL A 236 -9.93 10.93 9.33
CA VAL A 236 -10.43 10.93 10.73
C VAL A 236 -11.94 10.70 10.80
N MET A 237 -12.69 11.23 9.85
CA MET A 237 -14.17 11.18 9.89
C MET A 237 -14.75 9.94 9.22
N HIS A 238 -13.98 9.27 8.38
CA HIS A 238 -14.36 8.07 7.64
C HIS A 238 -13.66 6.82 8.18
N SER A 239 -13.47 6.70 9.48
CA SER A 239 -12.85 5.55 10.14
C SER A 239 -13.88 4.67 10.85
#